data_847c28dd42713cd1606984abfe114044
#
_entry.id   847c28dd42713cd1606984abfe114044
#
_cell.length_a   1.000
_cell.length_b   1.000
_cell.length_c   1.000
_cell.angle_alpha   90.00
_cell.angle_beta   90.00
_cell.angle_gamma   90.00
#
_symmetry.space_group_name_H-M   'P 1'
#
loop_
_entity.id
_entity.type
_entity.pdbx_description
1 polymer ?
#
loop_
_entity_poly.entity_id
_entity_poly.type
_entity_poly.pdbx_seq_one_letter_code
_entity_poly.pdbx_strand_id
1 'polypeptide(L)'
;DIESLKKNLDRATKMAEKTGGGILVISEGVFGMRGEQGRLKEIAAIKSEYNFRFLVDDAHGFGTLGATGAGAGEEQGIQDEIDVYFATFAKSMASTGAFIAADKEIIDFMKYNMRSQMFAKSLQSVLVAGALKRLDMLRSRPELKEKLWQNVNALQSGLKKRGFDIGSTQSCVTPVYLMGSIPEAMVLVKDLREKHSIFCSIVVYPVIPKGIILLRLIPTTTHTLEDVTLTLDAFDVIRERLEGGIYKRMSAGIVAS
;
A
#
# COMPACT_ATOMS: atom_id res chain seq x y z
N ASP A 1 5.60 -15.97 0.82
CA ASP A 1 6.15 -17.30 0.56
C ASP A 1 5.07 -18.36 0.85
N ILE A 2 4.56 -19.01 -0.20
CA ILE A 2 3.45 -20.00 -0.11
C ILE A 2 3.89 -21.27 0.61
N GLU A 3 5.10 -21.74 0.40
CA GLU A 3 5.62 -22.93 1.09
C GLU A 3 5.74 -22.69 2.61
N SER A 4 6.14 -21.48 3.00
CA SER A 4 6.13 -21.08 4.41
C SER A 4 4.71 -21.01 4.98
N LEU A 5 3.75 -20.52 4.20
CA LEU A 5 2.35 -20.49 4.58
C LEU A 5 1.80 -21.91 4.80
N LYS A 6 2.04 -22.83 3.86
CA LYS A 6 1.62 -24.25 4.00
C LYS A 6 2.16 -24.90 5.28
N LYS A 7 3.47 -24.73 5.55
CA LYS A 7 4.08 -25.22 6.80
C LYS A 7 3.42 -24.66 8.08
N ASN A 8 3.00 -23.39 8.05
CA ASN A 8 2.29 -22.78 9.17
C ASN A 8 0.84 -23.28 9.25
N LEU A 9 0.19 -23.52 8.12
CA LEU A 9 -1.16 -24.10 8.09
C LEU A 9 -1.19 -25.54 8.63
N ASP A 10 -0.18 -26.37 8.34
CA ASP A 10 -0.02 -27.71 8.94
C ASP A 10 0.01 -27.64 10.48
N ARG A 11 0.73 -26.67 11.03
CA ARG A 11 0.78 -26.46 12.50
C ARG A 11 -0.53 -25.93 13.04
N ALA A 12 -1.13 -24.96 12.33
CA ALA A 12 -2.40 -24.35 12.74
C ALA A 12 -3.55 -25.37 12.71
N THR A 13 -3.59 -26.26 11.72
CA THR A 13 -4.59 -27.33 11.63
C THR A 13 -4.52 -28.27 12.85
N LYS A 14 -3.33 -28.75 13.20
CA LYS A 14 -3.14 -29.59 14.41
C LYS A 14 -3.54 -28.85 15.69
N MET A 15 -3.31 -27.54 15.75
CA MET A 15 -3.73 -26.74 16.90
C MET A 15 -5.26 -26.57 16.93
N ALA A 16 -5.88 -26.27 15.79
CA ALA A 16 -7.33 -26.11 15.67
C ALA A 16 -8.07 -27.39 16.05
N GLU A 17 -7.60 -28.56 15.58
CA GLU A 17 -8.14 -29.88 15.97
C GLU A 17 -8.07 -30.12 17.48
N LYS A 18 -6.95 -29.72 18.13
CA LYS A 18 -6.77 -29.88 19.56
C LYS A 18 -7.62 -28.93 20.41
N THR A 19 -7.86 -27.72 19.92
CA THR A 19 -8.52 -26.65 20.69
C THR A 19 -9.99 -26.45 20.34
N GLY A 20 -10.47 -27.04 19.23
CA GLY A 20 -11.78 -26.75 18.67
C GLY A 20 -11.86 -25.33 18.02
N GLY A 21 -10.72 -24.69 17.76
CA GLY A 21 -10.65 -23.38 17.14
C GLY A 21 -10.70 -23.40 15.61
N GLY A 22 -10.67 -22.21 15.01
CA GLY A 22 -10.56 -22.00 13.55
C GLY A 22 -9.23 -21.40 13.16
N ILE A 23 -8.98 -21.34 11.87
CA ILE A 23 -7.77 -20.72 11.27
C ILE A 23 -8.18 -19.47 10.49
N LEU A 24 -7.51 -18.36 10.73
CA LEU A 24 -7.63 -17.14 9.94
C LEU A 24 -6.29 -16.83 9.27
N VAL A 25 -6.28 -16.80 7.94
CA VAL A 25 -5.15 -16.30 7.14
C VAL A 25 -5.40 -14.84 6.81
N ILE A 26 -4.41 -14.00 7.07
CA ILE A 26 -4.48 -12.56 6.79
C ILE A 26 -3.38 -12.20 5.82
N SER A 27 -3.72 -11.47 4.76
CA SER A 27 -2.75 -10.88 3.83
C SER A 27 -3.15 -9.45 3.48
N GLU A 28 -2.17 -8.62 3.13
CA GLU A 28 -2.46 -7.37 2.43
C GLU A 28 -2.75 -7.66 0.95
N GLY A 29 -3.68 -6.90 0.36
CA GLY A 29 -3.88 -6.85 -1.09
C GLY A 29 -2.68 -6.22 -1.78
N VAL A 30 -2.18 -5.11 -1.21
CA VAL A 30 -0.95 -4.44 -1.62
C VAL A 30 -0.13 -4.09 -0.38
N PHE A 31 1.11 -4.52 -0.32
CA PHE A 31 2.07 -4.16 0.72
C PHE A 31 2.52 -2.71 0.57
N GLY A 32 1.98 -1.85 1.42
CA GLY A 32 2.05 -0.39 1.27
C GLY A 32 3.45 0.23 1.28
N MET A 33 4.50 -0.48 1.70
CA MET A 33 5.87 0.01 1.67
C MET A 33 6.56 -0.27 0.33
N ARG A 34 6.33 -1.45 -0.24
CA ARG A 34 7.01 -1.95 -1.45
C ARG A 34 6.14 -1.84 -2.70
N GLY A 35 4.83 -1.66 -2.55
CA GLY A 35 3.89 -1.64 -3.67
C GLY A 35 3.67 -3.01 -4.32
N GLU A 36 4.23 -4.08 -3.76
CA GLU A 36 4.01 -5.46 -4.23
C GLU A 36 2.60 -5.90 -3.88
N GLN A 37 1.95 -6.64 -4.78
CA GLN A 37 0.67 -7.26 -4.47
C GLN A 37 0.87 -8.51 -3.61
N GLY A 38 -0.08 -8.76 -2.71
CA GLY A 38 -0.19 -10.05 -2.03
C GLY A 38 -0.45 -11.17 -3.04
N ARG A 39 0.07 -12.36 -2.78
CA ARG A 39 -0.16 -13.54 -3.63
C ARG A 39 -1.54 -14.16 -3.35
N LEU A 40 -2.60 -13.35 -3.55
CA LEU A 40 -3.95 -13.69 -3.12
C LEU A 40 -4.49 -14.90 -3.86
N LYS A 41 -4.21 -14.99 -5.17
CA LYS A 41 -4.63 -16.12 -6.01
C LYS A 41 -4.04 -17.44 -5.53
N GLU A 42 -2.77 -17.45 -5.15
CA GLU A 42 -2.13 -18.66 -4.63
C GLU A 42 -2.60 -19.01 -3.22
N ILE A 43 -2.93 -17.99 -2.39
CA ILE A 43 -3.53 -18.23 -1.07
C ILE A 43 -4.94 -18.79 -1.23
N ALA A 44 -5.74 -18.24 -2.13
CA ALA A 44 -7.09 -18.77 -2.41
C ALA A 44 -7.05 -20.21 -2.91
N ALA A 45 -6.11 -20.55 -3.78
CA ALA A 45 -5.98 -21.90 -4.34
C ALA A 45 -5.76 -22.98 -3.26
N ILE A 46 -5.03 -22.67 -2.19
CA ILE A 46 -4.79 -23.66 -1.11
C ILE A 46 -5.96 -23.82 -0.13
N LYS A 47 -7.05 -23.06 -0.26
CA LYS A 47 -8.32 -23.33 0.48
C LYS A 47 -8.89 -24.71 0.17
N SER A 48 -8.56 -25.29 -0.97
CA SER A 48 -8.93 -26.67 -1.30
C SER A 48 -8.18 -27.73 -0.46
N GLU A 49 -7.01 -27.38 0.07
CA GLU A 49 -6.15 -28.26 0.85
C GLU A 49 -6.31 -28.02 2.37
N TYR A 50 -6.67 -26.79 2.78
CA TYR A 50 -6.71 -26.34 4.17
C TYR A 50 -8.01 -25.61 4.49
N ASN A 51 -8.59 -25.91 5.65
CA ASN A 51 -9.78 -25.23 6.13
C ASN A 51 -9.40 -23.95 6.91
N PHE A 52 -9.49 -22.80 6.27
CA PHE A 52 -9.26 -21.49 6.88
C PHE A 52 -10.20 -20.41 6.33
N ARG A 53 -10.39 -19.35 7.08
CA ARG A 53 -10.99 -18.11 6.60
C ARG A 53 -9.89 -17.19 6.08
N PHE A 54 -10.18 -16.49 4.99
CA PHE A 54 -9.24 -15.58 4.33
C PHE A 54 -9.66 -14.13 4.49
N LEU A 55 -8.85 -13.34 5.21
CA LEU A 55 -9.03 -11.90 5.35
C LEU A 55 -7.99 -11.18 4.48
N VAL A 56 -8.46 -10.23 3.68
CA VAL A 56 -7.60 -9.34 2.89
C VAL A 56 -7.75 -7.92 3.37
N ASP A 57 -6.63 -7.33 3.81
CA ASP A 57 -6.49 -5.88 4.00
C ASP A 57 -6.09 -5.25 2.67
N ASP A 58 -7.06 -4.67 1.99
CA ASP A 58 -6.85 -4.04 0.69
C ASP A 58 -6.84 -2.51 0.76
N ALA A 59 -6.36 -1.97 1.87
CA ALA A 59 -6.28 -0.53 2.09
C ALA A 59 -5.52 0.23 0.99
N HIS A 60 -4.60 -0.40 0.29
CA HIS A 60 -3.81 0.18 -0.79
C HIS A 60 -4.29 -0.19 -2.21
N GLY A 61 -5.06 -1.26 -2.37
CA GLY A 61 -5.57 -1.70 -3.67
C GLY A 61 -6.96 -1.14 -4.00
N PHE A 62 -7.82 -0.98 -2.98
CA PHE A 62 -9.17 -0.45 -3.16
C PHE A 62 -9.16 0.92 -3.83
N GLY A 63 -9.94 1.06 -4.91
CA GLY A 63 -10.04 2.27 -5.73
C GLY A 63 -8.90 2.45 -6.74
N THR A 64 -7.86 1.58 -6.75
CA THR A 64 -6.69 1.71 -7.62
C THR A 64 -6.43 0.48 -8.49
N LEU A 65 -6.76 -0.70 -8.02
CA LEU A 65 -6.59 -1.99 -8.71
C LEU A 65 -7.94 -2.59 -9.13
N GLY A 66 -7.88 -3.52 -10.07
CA GLY A 66 -9.04 -4.19 -10.65
C GLY A 66 -9.74 -3.36 -11.72
N ALA A 67 -10.54 -4.00 -12.55
CA ALA A 67 -11.22 -3.36 -13.67
C ALA A 67 -12.16 -2.24 -13.22
N THR A 68 -12.91 -2.47 -12.13
CA THR A 68 -13.86 -1.49 -11.56
C THR A 68 -13.29 -0.68 -10.40
N GLY A 69 -12.07 -0.98 -9.95
CA GLY A 69 -11.47 -0.41 -8.75
C GLY A 69 -11.86 -1.14 -7.46
N ALA A 70 -12.38 -2.35 -7.56
CA ALA A 70 -12.74 -3.16 -6.38
C ALA A 70 -11.51 -3.69 -5.62
N GLY A 71 -10.31 -3.55 -6.18
CA GLY A 71 -9.06 -3.82 -5.48
C GLY A 71 -8.31 -5.05 -5.96
N ALA A 72 -7.37 -5.52 -5.13
CA ALA A 72 -6.45 -6.61 -5.48
C ALA A 72 -7.15 -7.96 -5.67
N GLY A 73 -8.27 -8.20 -4.99
CA GLY A 73 -9.09 -9.40 -5.19
C GLY A 73 -9.67 -9.46 -6.59
N GLU A 74 -10.23 -8.35 -7.08
CA GLU A 74 -10.73 -8.22 -8.46
C GLU A 74 -9.57 -8.33 -9.47
N GLU A 75 -8.44 -7.64 -9.22
CA GLU A 75 -7.26 -7.68 -10.08
C GLU A 75 -6.74 -9.10 -10.30
N GLN A 76 -6.79 -9.95 -9.26
CA GLN A 76 -6.32 -11.33 -9.32
C GLN A 76 -7.42 -12.36 -9.63
N GLY A 77 -8.67 -11.91 -9.82
CA GLY A 77 -9.81 -12.76 -10.16
C GLY A 77 -10.25 -13.72 -9.06
N ILE A 78 -10.08 -13.30 -7.77
CA ILE A 78 -10.39 -14.14 -6.60
C ILE A 78 -11.26 -13.39 -5.57
N GLN A 79 -12.02 -12.39 -6.00
CA GLN A 79 -12.82 -11.57 -5.09
C GLN A 79 -13.78 -12.40 -4.25
N ASP A 80 -14.40 -13.41 -4.86
CA ASP A 80 -15.38 -14.29 -4.20
C ASP A 80 -14.74 -15.33 -3.25
N GLU A 81 -13.43 -15.49 -3.29
CA GLU A 81 -12.68 -16.37 -2.39
C GLU A 81 -12.28 -15.71 -1.07
N ILE A 82 -12.48 -14.39 -0.97
CA ILE A 82 -12.16 -13.61 0.22
C ILE A 82 -13.33 -13.67 1.19
N ASP A 83 -13.11 -14.27 2.36
CA ASP A 83 -14.15 -14.40 3.39
C ASP A 83 -14.39 -13.07 4.14
N VAL A 84 -13.34 -12.26 4.33
CA VAL A 84 -13.41 -10.95 4.98
C VAL A 84 -12.56 -9.96 4.20
N TYR A 85 -13.20 -8.98 3.59
CA TYR A 85 -12.53 -7.90 2.88
C TYR A 85 -12.52 -6.63 3.72
N PHE A 86 -11.34 -6.05 3.91
CA PHE A 86 -11.17 -4.76 4.59
C PHE A 86 -10.57 -3.74 3.64
N ALA A 87 -11.09 -2.51 3.67
CA ALA A 87 -10.45 -1.35 3.05
C ALA A 87 -10.69 -0.06 3.85
N THR A 88 -9.80 0.91 3.65
CA THR A 88 -9.88 2.20 4.33
C THR A 88 -10.39 3.30 3.42
N PHE A 89 -11.07 4.29 4.01
CA PHE A 89 -11.42 5.53 3.33
C PHE A 89 -10.28 6.56 3.32
N ALA A 90 -9.19 6.32 4.05
CA ALA A 90 -8.11 7.28 4.24
C ALA A 90 -7.16 7.42 3.05
N LYS A 91 -7.27 6.59 2.01
CA LYS A 91 -6.40 6.58 0.83
C LYS A 91 -7.18 7.00 -0.42
N SER A 92 -7.57 6.07 -1.28
CA SER A 92 -8.29 6.39 -2.54
C SER A 92 -9.58 7.19 -2.34
N MET A 93 -10.25 7.00 -1.22
CA MET A 93 -11.50 7.70 -0.89
C MET A 93 -11.29 9.07 -0.22
N ALA A 94 -10.04 9.48 0.08
CA ALA A 94 -9.69 10.78 0.68
C ALA A 94 -10.63 11.20 1.83
N SER A 95 -10.89 10.28 2.79
CA SER A 95 -11.83 10.47 3.89
C SER A 95 -11.31 9.79 5.17
N THR A 96 -12.11 9.76 6.20
CA THR A 96 -11.83 9.08 7.47
C THR A 96 -12.72 7.86 7.62
N GLY A 97 -12.17 6.77 8.18
CA GLY A 97 -12.87 5.54 8.47
C GLY A 97 -12.43 4.39 7.58
N ALA A 98 -13.14 3.30 7.70
CA ALA A 98 -12.90 2.06 6.97
C ALA A 98 -14.20 1.27 6.86
N PHE A 99 -14.18 0.21 6.08
CA PHE A 99 -15.27 -0.73 6.00
C PHE A 99 -14.77 -2.17 5.96
N ILE A 100 -15.64 -3.07 6.37
CA ILE A 100 -15.46 -4.52 6.23
C ILE A 100 -16.64 -5.03 5.41
N ALA A 101 -16.37 -5.91 4.47
CA ALA A 101 -17.35 -6.68 3.73
C ALA A 101 -17.10 -8.18 3.96
N ALA A 102 -18.15 -8.90 4.32
CA ALA A 102 -18.13 -10.33 4.56
C ALA A 102 -19.58 -10.87 4.54
N ASP A 103 -19.76 -12.18 4.68
CA ASP A 103 -21.06 -12.78 4.88
C ASP A 103 -21.79 -12.19 6.09
N LYS A 104 -23.13 -12.20 6.01
CA LYS A 104 -23.99 -11.56 7.02
C LYS A 104 -23.69 -12.05 8.44
N GLU A 105 -23.46 -13.34 8.62
CA GLU A 105 -23.18 -13.96 9.91
C GLU A 105 -21.89 -13.43 10.54
N ILE A 106 -20.86 -13.22 9.72
CA ILE A 106 -19.59 -12.63 10.15
C ILE A 106 -19.79 -11.17 10.54
N ILE A 107 -20.50 -10.40 9.73
CA ILE A 107 -20.78 -8.98 10.01
C ILE A 107 -21.62 -8.83 11.28
N ASP A 108 -22.64 -9.65 11.46
CA ASP A 108 -23.48 -9.62 12.66
C ASP A 108 -22.67 -10.01 13.91
N PHE A 109 -21.82 -11.04 13.84
CA PHE A 109 -20.90 -11.38 14.92
C PHE A 109 -19.97 -10.20 15.26
N MET A 110 -19.36 -9.56 14.28
CA MET A 110 -18.45 -8.43 14.49
C MET A 110 -19.13 -7.23 15.13
N LYS A 111 -20.36 -6.90 14.75
CA LYS A 111 -21.13 -5.79 15.35
C LYS A 111 -21.28 -5.92 16.87
N TYR A 112 -21.47 -7.14 17.36
CA TYR A 112 -21.72 -7.40 18.78
C TYR A 112 -20.48 -7.80 19.58
N ASN A 113 -19.36 -8.14 18.92
CA ASN A 113 -18.16 -8.64 19.57
C ASN A 113 -16.93 -7.76 19.39
N MET A 114 -16.89 -6.87 18.39
CA MET A 114 -15.78 -5.93 18.21
C MET A 114 -15.91 -4.75 19.16
N ARG A 115 -15.06 -4.74 20.19
CA ARG A 115 -15.03 -3.63 21.17
C ARG A 115 -14.75 -2.28 20.54
N SER A 116 -13.87 -2.23 19.54
CA SER A 116 -13.58 -1.00 18.79
C SER A 116 -14.83 -0.48 18.06
N GLN A 117 -15.65 -1.36 17.50
CA GLN A 117 -16.93 -0.95 16.88
C GLN A 117 -17.94 -0.45 17.91
N MET A 118 -18.05 -1.13 19.04
CA MET A 118 -19.04 -0.79 20.07
C MET A 118 -18.71 0.54 20.79
N PHE A 119 -17.44 0.80 21.04
CA PHE A 119 -17.01 1.93 21.91
C PHE A 119 -16.42 3.12 21.15
N ALA A 120 -16.03 2.96 19.85
CA ALA A 120 -15.46 4.05 19.06
C ALA A 120 -16.49 5.04 18.49
N LYS A 121 -17.79 4.79 18.65
CA LYS A 121 -18.89 5.53 18.04
C LYS A 121 -18.98 5.32 16.52
N SER A 122 -20.12 5.71 15.95
CA SER A 122 -20.35 5.61 14.51
C SER A 122 -19.63 6.71 13.74
N LEU A 123 -19.36 6.45 12.47
CA LEU A 123 -18.92 7.51 11.55
C LEU A 123 -19.99 8.60 11.48
N GLN A 124 -19.56 9.84 11.37
CA GLN A 124 -20.46 10.97 11.18
C GLN A 124 -21.22 10.84 9.84
N SER A 125 -22.51 11.20 9.83
CA SER A 125 -23.36 11.06 8.65
C SER A 125 -22.82 11.79 7.41
N VAL A 126 -22.16 12.93 7.59
CA VAL A 126 -21.51 13.67 6.50
C VAL A 126 -20.37 12.88 5.86
N LEU A 127 -19.59 12.11 6.66
CA LEU A 127 -18.54 11.25 6.14
C LEU A 127 -19.12 10.06 5.37
N VAL A 128 -20.21 9.48 5.87
CA VAL A 128 -20.93 8.40 5.19
C VAL A 128 -21.49 8.87 3.85
N ALA A 129 -22.19 10.02 3.83
CA ALA A 129 -22.69 10.61 2.59
C ALA A 129 -21.55 10.90 1.59
N GLY A 130 -20.43 11.44 2.09
CA GLY A 130 -19.23 11.65 1.27
C GLY A 130 -18.63 10.36 0.73
N ALA A 131 -18.60 9.27 1.52
CA ALA A 131 -18.13 7.98 1.08
C ALA A 131 -19.01 7.37 -0.02
N LEU A 132 -20.33 7.46 0.12
CA LEU A 132 -21.28 7.02 -0.90
C LEU A 132 -21.09 7.80 -2.22
N LYS A 133 -20.91 9.13 -2.15
CA LYS A 133 -20.64 9.93 -3.36
C LYS A 133 -19.33 9.56 -4.03
N ARG A 134 -18.27 9.31 -3.28
CA ARG A 134 -16.98 8.87 -3.83
C ARG A 134 -17.06 7.47 -4.43
N LEU A 135 -17.82 6.56 -3.83
CA LEU A 135 -18.07 5.24 -4.41
C LEU A 135 -18.83 5.37 -5.75
N ASP A 136 -19.84 6.22 -5.82
CA ASP A 136 -20.54 6.54 -7.06
C ASP A 136 -19.57 7.09 -8.12
N MET A 137 -18.66 8.00 -7.74
CA MET A 137 -17.64 8.53 -8.65
C MET A 137 -16.66 7.45 -9.14
N LEU A 138 -16.22 6.55 -8.27
CA LEU A 138 -15.35 5.42 -8.66
C LEU A 138 -16.02 4.54 -9.71
N ARG A 139 -17.32 4.28 -9.57
CA ARG A 139 -18.10 3.45 -10.50
C ARG A 139 -18.41 4.15 -11.82
N SER A 140 -18.71 5.44 -11.77
CA SER A 140 -19.20 6.23 -12.91
C SER A 140 -18.09 6.96 -13.68
N ARG A 141 -16.86 7.02 -13.14
CA ARG A 141 -15.74 7.80 -13.69
C ARG A 141 -14.46 6.98 -13.83
N PRO A 142 -14.43 5.97 -14.72
CA PRO A 142 -13.27 5.12 -14.92
C PRO A 142 -12.02 5.90 -15.36
N GLU A 143 -12.19 7.05 -16.01
CA GLU A 143 -11.10 7.93 -16.44
C GLU A 143 -10.21 8.41 -15.29
N LEU A 144 -10.71 8.44 -14.05
CA LEU A 144 -9.90 8.80 -12.87
C LEU A 144 -8.82 7.73 -12.63
N LYS A 145 -9.21 6.46 -12.67
CA LYS A 145 -8.25 5.35 -12.51
C LYS A 145 -7.31 5.26 -13.71
N GLU A 146 -7.78 5.44 -14.93
CA GLU A 146 -6.96 5.45 -16.13
C GLU A 146 -5.89 6.53 -16.06
N LYS A 147 -6.26 7.75 -15.66
CA LYS A 147 -5.31 8.86 -15.48
C LYS A 147 -4.30 8.58 -14.36
N LEU A 148 -4.73 7.99 -13.24
CA LEU A 148 -3.82 7.56 -12.19
C LEU A 148 -2.74 6.62 -12.76
N TRP A 149 -3.15 5.58 -13.47
CA TRP A 149 -2.23 4.59 -14.02
C TRP A 149 -1.36 5.15 -15.15
N GLN A 150 -1.84 6.12 -15.91
CA GLN A 150 -1.00 6.86 -16.87
C GLN A 150 0.18 7.54 -16.15
N ASN A 151 -0.08 8.25 -15.05
CA ASN A 151 0.96 8.90 -14.25
C ASN A 151 1.89 7.89 -13.58
N VAL A 152 1.34 6.80 -13.00
CA VAL A 152 2.11 5.72 -12.39
C VAL A 152 3.06 5.08 -13.38
N ASN A 153 2.56 4.69 -14.55
CA ASN A 153 3.35 4.04 -15.60
C ASN A 153 4.45 4.97 -16.14
N ALA A 154 4.14 6.25 -16.34
CA ALA A 154 5.13 7.23 -16.77
C ALA A 154 6.24 7.39 -15.73
N LEU A 155 5.89 7.52 -14.44
CA LEU A 155 6.86 7.64 -13.34
C LEU A 155 7.73 6.39 -13.20
N GLN A 156 7.10 5.22 -13.11
CA GLN A 156 7.82 3.96 -12.89
C GLN A 156 8.73 3.61 -14.07
N SER A 157 8.24 3.76 -15.31
CA SER A 157 9.06 3.53 -16.50
C SER A 157 10.19 4.57 -16.62
N GLY A 158 9.92 5.81 -16.28
CA GLY A 158 10.93 6.88 -16.27
C GLY A 158 12.05 6.64 -15.27
N LEU A 159 11.71 6.25 -14.03
CA LEU A 159 12.69 5.88 -13.00
C LEU A 159 13.53 4.67 -13.40
N LYS A 160 12.90 3.60 -13.93
CA LYS A 160 13.63 2.42 -14.42
C LYS A 160 14.59 2.76 -15.56
N LYS A 161 14.16 3.59 -16.54
CA LYS A 161 15.02 4.04 -17.65
C LYS A 161 16.23 4.84 -17.17
N ARG A 162 16.10 5.56 -16.06
CA ARG A 162 17.18 6.31 -15.41
C ARG A 162 18.03 5.46 -14.45
N GLY A 163 17.77 4.15 -14.37
CA GLY A 163 18.54 3.21 -13.56
C GLY A 163 18.25 3.24 -12.06
N PHE A 164 17.09 3.79 -11.65
CA PHE A 164 16.65 3.69 -10.26
C PHE A 164 16.07 2.31 -9.97
N ASP A 165 16.43 1.77 -8.81
CA ASP A 165 15.79 0.58 -8.27
C ASP A 165 14.44 0.96 -7.65
N ILE A 166 13.37 0.43 -8.22
CA ILE A 166 12.01 0.59 -7.71
C ILE A 166 11.41 -0.75 -7.24
N GLY A 167 12.23 -1.77 -7.06
CA GLY A 167 11.77 -3.12 -6.68
C GLY A 167 10.80 -3.73 -7.68
N SER A 168 9.97 -4.62 -7.16
CA SER A 168 8.94 -5.37 -7.93
C SER A 168 7.52 -4.79 -7.74
N THR A 169 7.39 -3.47 -7.64
CA THR A 169 6.08 -2.84 -7.44
C THR A 169 5.08 -3.18 -8.55
N GLN A 170 3.85 -3.45 -8.15
CA GLN A 170 2.71 -3.81 -8.99
C GLN A 170 1.47 -2.97 -8.66
N SER A 171 1.67 -1.80 -8.08
CA SER A 171 0.60 -0.88 -7.64
C SER A 171 0.97 0.57 -7.91
N CYS A 172 0.09 1.49 -7.52
CA CYS A 172 0.38 2.93 -7.60
C CYS A 172 1.46 3.41 -6.62
N VAL A 173 1.85 2.59 -5.65
CA VAL A 173 2.98 2.88 -4.75
C VAL A 173 4.28 2.63 -5.50
N THR A 174 5.09 3.66 -5.64
CA THR A 174 6.39 3.58 -6.33
C THR A 174 7.51 3.77 -5.32
N PRO A 175 8.13 2.68 -4.83
CA PRO A 175 9.31 2.77 -3.97
C PRO A 175 10.54 3.12 -4.80
N VAL A 176 11.45 3.93 -4.26
CA VAL A 176 12.79 4.16 -4.85
C VAL A 176 13.82 3.87 -3.78
N TYR A 177 14.66 2.86 -4.05
CA TYR A 177 15.70 2.42 -3.14
C TYR A 177 17.01 3.15 -3.42
N LEU A 178 17.56 3.76 -2.38
CA LEU A 178 18.84 4.47 -2.43
C LEU A 178 19.73 3.98 -1.28
N MET A 179 21.03 4.04 -1.47
CA MET A 179 21.99 3.73 -0.41
C MET A 179 22.30 4.98 0.40
N GLY A 180 22.21 4.91 1.73
CA GLY A 180 22.50 6.04 2.59
C GLY A 180 22.08 5.83 4.04
N SER A 181 22.38 6.80 4.89
CA SER A 181 22.05 6.82 6.30
C SER A 181 20.76 7.63 6.59
N ILE A 182 20.21 7.47 7.78
CA ILE A 182 19.03 8.23 8.21
C ILE A 182 19.27 9.75 8.16
N PRO A 183 20.40 10.31 8.66
CA PRO A 183 20.67 11.74 8.54
C PRO A 183 20.75 12.23 7.08
N GLU A 184 21.36 11.46 6.17
CA GLU A 184 21.39 11.78 4.74
C GLU A 184 19.96 11.79 4.15
N ALA A 185 19.14 10.81 4.51
CA ALA A 185 17.76 10.71 4.08
C ALA A 185 16.92 11.94 4.48
N MET A 186 17.10 12.44 5.72
CA MET A 186 16.40 13.63 6.19
C MET A 186 16.77 14.88 5.40
N VAL A 187 18.07 15.07 5.11
CA VAL A 187 18.55 16.19 4.30
C VAL A 187 18.05 16.09 2.86
N LEU A 188 18.08 14.90 2.29
CA LEU A 188 17.61 14.62 0.93
C LEU A 188 16.12 14.94 0.78
N VAL A 189 15.27 14.48 1.70
CA VAL A 189 13.82 14.77 1.65
C VAL A 189 13.54 16.26 1.81
N LYS A 190 14.30 16.94 2.68
CA LYS A 190 14.24 18.40 2.80
C LYS A 190 14.60 19.09 1.48
N ASP A 191 15.65 18.63 0.81
CA ASP A 191 16.10 19.15 -0.49
C ASP A 191 15.04 18.97 -1.58
N LEU A 192 14.43 17.76 -1.68
CA LEU A 192 13.30 17.47 -2.57
C LEU A 192 12.14 18.45 -2.34
N ARG A 193 11.78 18.66 -1.07
CA ARG A 193 10.66 19.51 -0.71
C ARG A 193 10.92 21.00 -0.99
N GLU A 194 12.08 21.52 -0.58
CA GLU A 194 12.36 22.96 -0.60
C GLU A 194 12.84 23.46 -1.98
N LYS A 195 13.56 22.62 -2.74
CA LYS A 195 14.12 23.02 -4.03
C LYS A 195 13.38 22.48 -5.24
N HIS A 196 12.70 21.34 -5.07
CA HIS A 196 12.03 20.68 -6.18
C HIS A 196 10.50 20.60 -6.00
N SER A 197 9.97 21.13 -4.89
CA SER A 197 8.53 21.08 -4.56
C SER A 197 7.94 19.67 -4.55
N ILE A 198 8.77 18.67 -4.27
CA ILE A 198 8.36 17.26 -4.23
C ILE A 198 8.18 16.82 -2.78
N PHE A 199 6.95 16.41 -2.46
CA PHE A 199 6.63 15.79 -1.18
C PHE A 199 6.53 14.29 -1.34
N CYS A 200 7.42 13.54 -0.69
CA CYS A 200 7.39 12.09 -0.65
C CYS A 200 7.58 11.56 0.77
N SER A 201 7.09 10.35 1.01
CA SER A 201 7.34 9.64 2.28
C SER A 201 8.73 9.02 2.26
N ILE A 202 9.38 9.06 3.42
CA ILE A 202 10.63 8.36 3.65
C ILE A 202 10.39 7.16 4.57
N VAL A 203 11.04 6.05 4.24
CA VAL A 203 11.08 4.84 5.09
C VAL A 203 12.54 4.48 5.31
N VAL A 204 12.88 4.24 6.57
CA VAL A 204 14.24 3.90 7.02
C VAL A 204 14.19 2.80 8.06
N TYR A 205 15.36 2.36 8.54
CA TYR A 205 15.44 1.43 9.67
C TYR A 205 14.57 1.93 10.85
N PRO A 206 13.85 1.05 11.56
CA PRO A 206 13.86 -0.42 11.52
C PRO A 206 12.89 -1.05 10.48
N VAL A 207 12.13 -0.28 9.72
CA VAL A 207 11.14 -0.80 8.76
C VAL A 207 11.81 -1.49 7.58
N ILE A 208 12.99 -0.98 7.19
CA ILE A 208 13.86 -1.56 6.16
C ILE A 208 15.28 -1.73 6.72
N PRO A 209 16.17 -2.52 6.08
CA PRO A 209 17.54 -2.72 6.55
C PRO A 209 18.32 -1.42 6.69
N LYS A 210 19.28 -1.39 7.63
CA LYS A 210 20.21 -0.26 7.78
C LYS A 210 21.02 -0.02 6.50
N GLY A 211 21.30 1.23 6.19
CA GLY A 211 22.06 1.62 5.02
C GLY A 211 21.20 1.81 3.75
N ILE A 212 19.90 1.56 3.85
CA ILE A 212 18.95 1.79 2.77
C ILE A 212 18.04 2.96 3.13
N ILE A 213 17.79 3.82 2.16
CA ILE A 213 16.75 4.86 2.16
C ILE A 213 15.69 4.41 1.16
N LEU A 214 14.46 4.32 1.60
CA LEU A 214 13.34 4.06 0.70
C LEU A 214 12.48 5.33 0.61
N LEU A 215 12.44 5.94 -0.56
CA LEU A 215 11.50 7.01 -0.88
C LEU A 215 10.24 6.40 -1.48
N ARG A 216 9.09 6.80 -0.98
CA ARG A 216 7.79 6.31 -1.44
C ARG A 216 7.07 7.41 -2.19
N LEU A 217 6.94 7.26 -3.51
CA LEU A 217 6.21 8.16 -4.39
C LEU A 217 4.82 7.58 -4.66
N ILE A 218 3.81 8.40 -4.52
CA ILE A 218 2.42 8.01 -4.76
C ILE A 218 1.77 9.06 -5.64
N PRO A 219 1.80 8.89 -6.97
CA PRO A 219 1.09 9.76 -7.90
C PRO A 219 -0.41 9.77 -7.62
N THR A 220 -1.04 10.87 -7.98
CA THR A 220 -2.49 11.03 -7.90
C THR A 220 -3.05 11.42 -9.26
N THR A 221 -4.37 11.44 -9.38
CA THR A 221 -5.05 11.88 -10.61
C THR A 221 -4.91 13.39 -10.88
N THR A 222 -4.50 14.16 -9.89
CA THR A 222 -4.28 15.61 -10.03
C THR A 222 -2.92 15.95 -10.61
N HIS A 223 -1.95 15.04 -10.54
CA HIS A 223 -0.65 15.22 -11.19
C HIS A 223 -0.78 15.17 -12.70
N THR A 224 0.15 15.87 -13.36
CA THR A 224 0.30 15.91 -14.81
C THR A 224 1.55 15.12 -15.24
N LEU A 225 1.69 14.86 -16.54
CA LEU A 225 2.92 14.26 -17.09
C LEU A 225 4.13 15.21 -16.97
N GLU A 226 3.87 16.52 -16.90
CA GLU A 226 4.92 17.51 -16.61
C GLU A 226 5.44 17.37 -15.19
N ASP A 227 4.53 17.20 -14.19
CA ASP A 227 4.94 16.92 -12.81
C ASP A 227 5.77 15.65 -12.70
N VAL A 228 5.43 14.63 -13.48
CA VAL A 228 6.22 13.39 -13.56
C VAL A 228 7.61 13.67 -14.13
N THR A 229 7.72 14.46 -15.20
CA THR A 229 9.02 14.81 -15.80
C THR A 229 9.88 15.58 -14.81
N LEU A 230 9.32 16.62 -14.17
CA LEU A 230 10.02 17.41 -13.14
C LEU A 230 10.49 16.53 -11.98
N THR A 231 9.65 15.55 -11.57
CA THR A 231 10.03 14.59 -10.53
C THR A 231 11.21 13.72 -10.95
N LEU A 232 11.20 13.21 -12.18
CA LEU A 232 12.28 12.39 -12.71
C LEU A 232 13.60 13.17 -12.79
N ASP A 233 13.57 14.44 -13.22
CA ASP A 233 14.75 15.29 -13.30
C ASP A 233 15.29 15.63 -11.91
N ALA A 234 14.43 15.89 -10.95
CA ALA A 234 14.82 16.08 -9.56
C ALA A 234 15.50 14.84 -8.96
N PHE A 235 15.02 13.64 -9.33
CA PHE A 235 15.62 12.39 -8.85
C PHE A 235 17.03 12.16 -9.40
N ASP A 236 17.33 12.57 -10.63
CA ASP A 236 18.71 12.56 -11.14
C ASP A 236 19.60 13.50 -10.31
N VAL A 237 19.14 14.70 -10.00
CA VAL A 237 19.89 15.66 -9.17
C VAL A 237 20.15 15.14 -7.76
N ILE A 238 19.15 14.55 -7.10
CA ILE A 238 19.36 14.02 -5.74
C ILE A 238 20.28 12.81 -5.72
N ARG A 239 20.26 11.97 -6.75
CA ARG A 239 21.19 10.84 -6.88
C ARG A 239 22.63 11.35 -7.00
N GLU A 240 22.90 12.28 -7.91
CA GLU A 240 24.23 12.87 -8.06
C GLU A 240 24.74 13.49 -6.74
N ARG A 241 23.87 14.18 -6.01
CA ARG A 241 24.20 14.77 -4.70
C ARG A 241 24.47 13.72 -3.63
N LEU A 242 23.71 12.63 -3.64
CA LEU A 242 23.89 11.53 -2.70
C LEU A 242 25.22 10.81 -2.95
N GLU A 243 25.48 10.42 -4.20
CA GLU A 243 26.71 9.75 -4.64
C GLU A 243 27.94 10.64 -4.45
N GLY A 244 27.81 11.95 -4.71
CA GLY A 244 28.86 12.94 -4.44
C GLY A 244 29.08 13.27 -2.96
N GLY A 245 28.34 12.62 -2.04
CA GLY A 245 28.46 12.79 -0.59
C GLY A 245 28.05 14.18 -0.08
N ILE A 246 27.24 14.93 -0.84
CA ILE A 246 26.78 16.26 -0.44
C ILE A 246 25.89 16.14 0.79
N TYR A 247 24.93 15.24 0.79
CA TYR A 247 24.02 15.01 1.92
C TYR A 247 24.75 14.50 3.16
N LYS A 248 25.81 13.70 2.98
CA LYS A 248 26.67 13.26 4.09
C LYS A 248 27.37 14.43 4.77
N ARG A 249 27.94 15.37 3.98
CA ARG A 249 28.56 16.57 4.53
C ARG A 249 27.56 17.49 5.22
N MET A 250 26.37 17.69 4.63
CA MET A 250 25.31 18.51 5.22
C MET A 250 24.77 17.93 6.52
N SER A 251 24.62 16.60 6.58
CA SER A 251 24.10 15.91 7.77
C SER A 251 25.09 15.88 8.94
N ALA A 252 26.39 15.91 8.67
CA ALA A 252 27.41 15.97 9.72
C ALA A 252 27.32 17.23 10.60
N GLY A 253 26.86 18.35 10.02
CA GLY A 253 26.59 19.58 10.80
C GLY A 253 25.33 19.51 11.69
N ILE A 254 24.39 18.61 11.41
CA ILE A 254 23.15 18.45 12.18
C ILE A 254 23.36 17.54 13.39
N VAL A 255 24.25 16.56 13.29
CA VAL A 255 24.54 15.60 14.38
C VAL A 255 25.48 16.21 15.44
N ALA A 256 26.16 17.32 15.11
CA ALA A 256 27.09 18.02 16.00
C ALA A 256 26.41 19.18 16.78
N SER A 257 25.16 19.48 16.52
CA SER A 257 24.34 20.48 17.23
C SER A 257 23.28 19.81 18.09
#